data_7227b2c6fbca347d838d00c751094fe5
#
_entry.id   7227b2c6fbca347d838d00c751094fe5
#
_cell.length_a   1.000
_cell.length_b   1.000
_cell.length_c   1.000
_cell.angle_alpha   90.00
_cell.angle_beta   90.00
_cell.angle_gamma   90.00
#
_symmetry.space_group_name_H-M   'P 1'
#
loop_
_entity.id
_entity.type
_entity.pdbx_description
1 polymer ?
#
loop_
_entity_poly.entity_id
_entity_poly.type
_entity_poly.pdbx_seq_one_letter_code
_entity_poly.pdbx_strand_id
1 'polypeptide(L)'
;MLSLKGKTAVVTGSKRLGSVVVKRLAQEGINLAIVYKESLEEVLQLREEVLPYVEKVHLIQADVNVEEDVQRLLNESNEELGQICFLVNLASGFPRATFSDLNGQEWDRAMADAKGNYLLAVYAARHMMNNPGNTKGHIIMCSDTSAGETPHLNYLPHLTAKAAVNFMGRAFALELASSGILVNTIAPGPTVKPPRMDQETWERNLIDKTPLKRESSSEEIADLILTLLRSETITGETIRVDSGNHLGKV
;
A
#
# COMPACT_ATOMS: atom_id res chain seq x y z
N MET A 1 1.63 22.23 5.67
CA MET A 1 1.78 20.76 5.75
C MET A 1 1.06 20.27 6.98
N LEU A 2 0.33 19.18 6.85
CA LEU A 2 -0.44 18.57 7.96
C LEU A 2 0.46 18.04 9.07
N SER A 3 0.04 18.24 10.33
CA SER A 3 0.60 17.53 11.48
C SER A 3 0.13 16.08 11.45
N LEU A 4 1.03 15.12 11.64
CA LEU A 4 0.70 13.69 11.62
C LEU A 4 0.45 13.12 13.03
N LYS A 5 1.08 13.71 14.06
CA LYS A 5 1.05 13.21 15.43
C LYS A 5 -0.38 13.13 15.98
N GLY A 6 -0.72 12.00 16.58
CA GLY A 6 -2.02 11.71 17.17
C GLY A 6 -3.14 11.37 16.16
N LYS A 7 -2.86 11.44 14.84
CA LYS A 7 -3.81 11.00 13.81
C LYS A 7 -3.80 9.48 13.67
N THR A 8 -4.88 8.90 13.15
CA THR A 8 -5.03 7.45 12.96
C THR A 8 -4.77 7.05 11.53
N ALA A 9 -3.92 6.04 11.34
CA ALA A 9 -3.70 5.36 10.07
C ALA A 9 -4.15 3.90 10.13
N VAL A 10 -4.87 3.46 9.11
CA VAL A 10 -5.13 2.04 8.83
C VAL A 10 -4.07 1.57 7.84
N VAL A 11 -3.29 0.55 8.21
CA VAL A 11 -2.22 0.01 7.38
C VAL A 11 -2.46 -1.47 7.12
N THR A 12 -2.53 -1.86 5.85
CA THR A 12 -2.66 -3.25 5.42
C THR A 12 -1.37 -3.72 4.77
N GLY A 13 -1.12 -5.05 4.75
CA GLY A 13 0.12 -5.57 4.17
C GLY A 13 1.35 -5.29 5.02
N SER A 14 1.26 -5.45 6.33
CA SER A 14 2.23 -5.07 7.36
C SER A 14 3.53 -5.89 7.42
N LYS A 15 3.78 -6.81 6.46
CA LYS A 15 5.04 -7.56 6.33
C LYS A 15 6.03 -6.86 5.41
N ARG A 16 7.31 -7.20 5.50
CA ARG A 16 8.36 -6.75 4.57
C ARG A 16 8.37 -5.22 4.43
N LEU A 17 8.06 -4.68 3.25
CA LEU A 17 7.90 -3.24 3.04
C LEU A 17 6.93 -2.61 4.05
N GLY A 18 5.80 -3.26 4.30
CA GLY A 18 4.79 -2.75 5.21
C GLY A 18 5.28 -2.60 6.66
N SER A 19 6.17 -3.48 7.14
CA SER A 19 6.73 -3.33 8.49
C SER A 19 7.63 -2.09 8.60
N VAL A 20 8.39 -1.75 7.57
CA VAL A 20 9.19 -0.52 7.52
C VAL A 20 8.27 0.71 7.53
N VAL A 21 7.22 0.70 6.71
CA VAL A 21 6.23 1.79 6.67
C VAL A 21 5.55 1.97 8.03
N VAL A 22 5.07 0.89 8.66
CA VAL A 22 4.44 0.93 9.98
C VAL A 22 5.37 1.57 11.03
N LYS A 23 6.65 1.18 11.06
CA LYS A 23 7.65 1.76 11.99
C LYS A 23 7.87 3.25 11.73
N ARG A 24 7.96 3.66 10.47
CA ARG A 24 8.14 5.08 10.10
C ARG A 24 6.91 5.92 10.45
N LEU A 25 5.70 5.41 10.24
CA LEU A 25 4.47 6.08 10.67
C LEU A 25 4.40 6.22 12.20
N ALA A 26 4.79 5.17 12.93
CA ALA A 26 4.86 5.19 14.39
C ALA A 26 5.82 6.27 14.92
N GLN A 27 7.02 6.39 14.33
CA GLN A 27 8.02 7.40 14.71
C GLN A 27 7.50 8.85 14.57
N GLU A 28 6.51 9.07 13.72
CA GLU A 28 5.80 10.36 13.59
C GLU A 28 4.64 10.54 14.59
N GLY A 29 4.45 9.57 15.48
CA GLY A 29 3.40 9.58 16.50
C GLY A 29 1.99 9.32 15.94
N ILE A 30 1.87 8.60 14.83
CA ILE A 30 0.59 8.22 14.22
C ILE A 30 0.05 6.98 14.92
N ASN A 31 -1.18 7.01 15.39
CA ASN A 31 -1.89 5.85 15.94
C ASN A 31 -2.17 4.84 14.81
N LEU A 32 -2.02 3.55 15.09
CA LEU A 32 -1.96 2.53 14.05
C LEU A 32 -3.01 1.43 14.23
N ALA A 33 -3.90 1.26 13.23
CA ALA A 33 -4.61 0.03 13.01
C ALA A 33 -3.78 -0.83 12.03
N ILE A 34 -3.18 -1.91 12.53
CA ILE A 34 -2.36 -2.81 11.74
C ILE A 34 -3.22 -4.01 11.33
N VAL A 35 -3.50 -4.10 10.03
CA VAL A 35 -4.36 -5.16 9.49
C VAL A 35 -3.51 -6.32 8.98
N TYR A 36 -3.88 -7.53 9.37
CA TYR A 36 -3.24 -8.77 8.96
C TYR A 36 -4.26 -9.85 8.57
N LYS A 37 -3.87 -10.79 7.71
CA LYS A 37 -4.71 -11.95 7.36
C LYS A 37 -4.28 -13.20 8.11
N GLU A 38 -3.02 -13.58 8.04
CA GLU A 38 -2.48 -14.85 8.56
C GLU A 38 -1.22 -14.69 9.44
N SER A 39 -0.69 -13.46 9.57
CA SER A 39 0.64 -13.19 10.14
C SER A 39 0.58 -12.68 11.58
N LEU A 40 -0.15 -13.37 12.45
CA LEU A 40 -0.34 -12.90 13.84
C LEU A 40 0.97 -12.70 14.59
N GLU A 41 1.91 -13.65 14.53
CA GLU A 41 3.16 -13.58 15.28
C GLU A 41 4.01 -12.37 14.86
N GLU A 42 4.14 -12.16 13.54
CA GLU A 42 4.93 -11.04 13.03
C GLU A 42 4.31 -9.68 13.37
N VAL A 43 2.98 -9.56 13.38
CA VAL A 43 2.33 -8.30 13.74
C VAL A 43 2.30 -8.06 15.25
N LEU A 44 2.29 -9.11 16.08
CA LEU A 44 2.50 -8.96 17.53
C LEU A 44 3.89 -8.42 17.83
N GLN A 45 4.94 -8.96 17.19
CA GLN A 45 6.29 -8.43 17.32
C GLN A 45 6.38 -6.98 16.83
N LEU A 46 5.80 -6.68 15.67
CA LEU A 46 5.78 -5.33 15.11
C LEU A 46 5.06 -4.34 16.04
N ARG A 47 3.96 -4.77 16.68
CA ARG A 47 3.25 -3.96 17.67
C ARG A 47 4.16 -3.57 18.83
N GLU A 48 4.89 -4.51 19.41
CA GLU A 48 5.82 -4.22 20.53
C GLU A 48 6.92 -3.22 20.12
N GLU A 49 7.41 -3.32 18.88
CA GLU A 49 8.43 -2.41 18.35
C GLU A 49 7.92 -0.97 18.16
N VAL A 50 6.62 -0.78 17.88
CA VAL A 50 6.05 0.55 17.61
C VAL A 50 5.38 1.21 18.80
N LEU A 51 4.95 0.43 19.80
CA LEU A 51 4.32 0.93 21.02
C LEU A 51 5.02 2.11 21.71
N PRO A 52 6.38 2.18 21.74
CA PRO A 52 7.07 3.31 22.38
C PRO A 52 6.88 4.67 21.69
N TYR A 53 6.39 4.69 20.45
CA TYR A 53 6.32 5.90 19.61
C TYR A 53 4.91 6.46 19.49
N VAL A 54 3.87 5.69 19.81
CA VAL A 54 2.48 6.02 19.55
C VAL A 54 1.61 5.88 20.80
N GLU A 55 0.47 6.57 20.82
CA GLU A 55 -0.46 6.46 21.94
C GLU A 55 -1.30 5.18 21.87
N LYS A 56 -1.65 4.76 20.65
CA LYS A 56 -2.52 3.60 20.42
C LYS A 56 -2.06 2.76 19.24
N VAL A 57 -2.09 1.43 19.42
CA VAL A 57 -1.94 0.43 18.35
C VAL A 57 -3.04 -0.62 18.51
N HIS A 58 -3.75 -0.89 17.42
CA HIS A 58 -4.77 -1.93 17.37
C HIS A 58 -4.48 -2.91 16.25
N LEU A 59 -4.58 -4.21 16.53
CA LEU A 59 -4.33 -5.29 15.55
C LEU A 59 -5.67 -5.86 15.10
N ILE A 60 -5.90 -5.92 13.78
CA ILE A 60 -7.17 -6.38 13.22
C ILE A 60 -6.91 -7.49 12.21
N GLN A 61 -7.51 -8.66 12.46
CA GLN A 61 -7.50 -9.75 11.48
C GLN A 61 -8.62 -9.53 10.46
N ALA A 62 -8.26 -9.40 9.17
CA ALA A 62 -9.22 -9.23 8.09
C ALA A 62 -8.66 -9.67 6.73
N ASP A 63 -9.53 -10.16 5.85
CA ASP A 63 -9.24 -10.30 4.43
C ASP A 63 -9.79 -9.08 3.67
N VAL A 64 -8.90 -8.25 3.15
CA VAL A 64 -9.27 -7.02 2.43
C VAL A 64 -10.05 -7.27 1.13
N ASN A 65 -10.14 -8.54 0.67
CA ASN A 65 -10.92 -8.94 -0.50
C ASN A 65 -12.37 -9.31 -0.14
N VAL A 66 -12.70 -9.38 1.15
CA VAL A 66 -14.04 -9.63 1.69
C VAL A 66 -14.64 -8.32 2.16
N GLU A 67 -15.76 -7.93 1.57
CA GLU A 67 -16.37 -6.61 1.81
C GLU A 67 -16.81 -6.42 3.27
N GLU A 68 -17.38 -7.45 3.88
CA GLU A 68 -17.80 -7.45 5.28
C GLU A 68 -16.61 -7.26 6.23
N ASP A 69 -15.47 -7.89 5.92
CA ASP A 69 -14.24 -7.72 6.67
C ASP A 69 -13.70 -6.29 6.56
N VAL A 70 -13.76 -5.69 5.36
CA VAL A 70 -13.34 -4.29 5.14
C VAL A 70 -14.22 -3.32 5.93
N GLN A 71 -15.52 -3.51 5.92
CA GLN A 71 -16.45 -2.70 6.71
C GLN A 71 -16.16 -2.83 8.21
N ARG A 72 -16.01 -4.06 8.71
CA ARG A 72 -15.72 -4.34 10.10
C ARG A 72 -14.38 -3.72 10.54
N LEU A 73 -13.30 -3.94 9.78
CA LEU A 73 -11.98 -3.44 10.15
C LEU A 73 -11.94 -1.90 10.25
N LEU A 74 -12.66 -1.19 9.36
CA LEU A 74 -12.68 0.28 9.38
C LEU A 74 -13.56 0.81 10.52
N ASN A 75 -14.69 0.17 10.80
CA ASN A 75 -15.51 0.52 11.95
C ASN A 75 -14.72 0.32 13.25
N GLU A 76 -14.12 -0.85 13.45
CA GLU A 76 -13.29 -1.19 14.60
C GLU A 76 -12.10 -0.23 14.74
N SER A 77 -11.42 0.11 13.65
CA SER A 77 -10.34 1.10 13.67
C SER A 77 -10.82 2.47 14.15
N ASN A 78 -11.99 2.90 13.69
CA ASN A 78 -12.55 4.20 14.07
C ASN A 78 -13.03 4.22 15.55
N GLU A 79 -13.58 3.13 16.04
CA GLU A 79 -14.03 2.97 17.42
C GLU A 79 -12.85 2.98 18.40
N GLU A 80 -11.80 2.19 18.12
CA GLU A 80 -10.67 1.99 19.02
C GLU A 80 -9.64 3.15 18.99
N LEU A 81 -9.41 3.72 17.80
CA LEU A 81 -8.33 4.68 17.59
C LEU A 81 -8.82 6.11 17.31
N GLY A 82 -10.12 6.29 17.10
CA GLY A 82 -10.70 7.56 16.69
C GLY A 82 -10.67 7.76 15.17
N GLN A 83 -10.93 8.98 14.73
CA GLN A 83 -11.14 9.33 13.34
C GLN A 83 -10.01 8.85 12.43
N ILE A 84 -10.33 8.02 11.43
CA ILE A 84 -9.39 7.55 10.42
C ILE A 84 -9.00 8.75 9.53
N CYS A 85 -7.72 9.12 9.57
CA CYS A 85 -7.16 10.18 8.74
C CYS A 85 -6.39 9.62 7.54
N PHE A 86 -5.81 8.42 7.68
CA PHE A 86 -4.93 7.84 6.67
C PHE A 86 -5.29 6.38 6.40
N LEU A 87 -5.34 6.01 5.14
CA LEU A 87 -5.33 4.61 4.68
C LEU A 87 -4.05 4.38 3.89
N VAL A 88 -3.24 3.39 4.28
CA VAL A 88 -2.04 2.96 3.56
C VAL A 88 -2.21 1.48 3.21
N ASN A 89 -2.62 1.20 1.97
CA ASN A 89 -2.84 -0.16 1.51
C ASN A 89 -1.60 -0.70 0.78
N LEU A 90 -0.86 -1.56 1.47
CA LEU A 90 0.31 -2.27 0.95
C LEU A 90 0.05 -3.78 0.76
N ALA A 91 -1.17 -4.23 1.07
CA ALA A 91 -1.56 -5.63 0.86
C ALA A 91 -1.54 -5.95 -0.63
N SER A 92 -0.69 -6.90 -1.03
CA SER A 92 -0.53 -7.31 -2.40
C SER A 92 0.09 -8.69 -2.49
N GLY A 93 -0.41 -9.50 -3.42
CA GLY A 93 0.28 -10.68 -3.92
C GLY A 93 1.21 -10.32 -5.09
N PHE A 94 2.04 -11.29 -5.48
CA PHE A 94 2.84 -11.22 -6.71
C PHE A 94 2.72 -12.55 -7.47
N PRO A 95 1.50 -12.91 -7.92
CA PRO A 95 1.26 -14.19 -8.57
C PRO A 95 1.91 -14.21 -9.95
N ARG A 96 2.64 -15.30 -10.21
CA ARG A 96 3.21 -15.62 -11.51
C ARG A 96 2.39 -16.74 -12.14
N ALA A 97 1.96 -16.56 -13.40
CA ALA A 97 1.28 -17.58 -14.19
C ALA A 97 1.85 -17.59 -15.61
N THR A 98 2.27 -18.75 -16.10
CA THR A 98 2.67 -18.89 -17.50
C THR A 98 1.44 -18.84 -18.40
N PHE A 99 1.60 -18.56 -19.69
CA PHE A 99 0.46 -18.49 -20.60
C PHE A 99 -0.37 -19.77 -20.63
N SER A 100 0.28 -20.93 -20.49
CA SER A 100 -0.37 -22.24 -20.42
C SER A 100 -1.23 -22.45 -19.17
N ASP A 101 -0.92 -21.73 -18.08
CA ASP A 101 -1.63 -21.87 -16.79
C ASP A 101 -2.77 -20.86 -16.66
N LEU A 102 -2.87 -19.90 -17.60
CA LEU A 102 -3.88 -18.85 -17.55
C LEU A 102 -5.30 -19.43 -17.65
N ASN A 103 -6.13 -19.07 -16.70
CA ASN A 103 -7.53 -19.44 -16.61
C ASN A 103 -8.30 -18.41 -15.76
N GLY A 104 -9.61 -18.61 -15.57
CA GLY A 104 -10.45 -17.71 -14.78
C GLY A 104 -10.00 -17.59 -13.31
N GLN A 105 -9.50 -18.68 -12.71
CA GLN A 105 -9.05 -18.64 -11.30
C GLN A 105 -7.80 -17.80 -11.12
N GLU A 106 -6.83 -17.88 -12.05
CA GLU A 106 -5.63 -17.04 -12.03
C GLU A 106 -5.98 -15.55 -12.24
N TRP A 107 -6.97 -15.28 -13.09
CA TRP A 107 -7.52 -13.94 -13.25
C TRP A 107 -8.15 -13.43 -11.96
N ASP A 108 -9.06 -14.18 -11.36
CA ASP A 108 -9.76 -13.79 -10.13
C ASP A 108 -8.80 -13.59 -8.97
N ARG A 109 -7.78 -14.47 -8.86
CA ARG A 109 -6.72 -14.36 -7.85
C ARG A 109 -5.93 -13.06 -7.99
N ALA A 110 -5.59 -12.67 -9.20
CA ALA A 110 -4.85 -11.42 -9.44
C ALA A 110 -5.72 -10.19 -9.23
N MET A 111 -6.97 -10.22 -9.71
CA MET A 111 -7.92 -9.11 -9.59
C MET A 111 -8.38 -8.88 -8.15
N ALA A 112 -8.21 -9.85 -7.26
CA ALA A 112 -8.46 -9.67 -5.83
C ALA A 112 -7.68 -8.48 -5.24
N ASP A 113 -6.42 -8.25 -5.68
CA ASP A 113 -5.64 -7.09 -5.25
C ASP A 113 -6.31 -5.76 -5.65
N ALA A 114 -6.85 -5.68 -6.87
CA ALA A 114 -7.56 -4.49 -7.33
C ALA A 114 -8.89 -4.31 -6.57
N LYS A 115 -9.64 -5.39 -6.32
CA LYS A 115 -10.86 -5.38 -5.52
C LYS A 115 -10.60 -4.89 -4.10
N GLY A 116 -9.55 -5.38 -3.44
CA GLY A 116 -9.18 -4.96 -2.09
C GLY A 116 -8.84 -3.46 -2.01
N ASN A 117 -8.10 -2.94 -3.00
CA ASN A 117 -7.82 -1.50 -3.10
C ASN A 117 -9.13 -0.69 -3.26
N TYR A 118 -10.05 -1.15 -4.11
CA TYR A 118 -11.34 -0.50 -4.32
C TYR A 118 -12.17 -0.47 -3.04
N LEU A 119 -12.38 -1.60 -2.38
CA LEU A 119 -13.20 -1.70 -1.18
C LEU A 119 -12.64 -0.84 -0.04
N LEU A 120 -11.34 -0.95 0.22
CA LEU A 120 -10.68 -0.16 1.26
C LEU A 120 -10.83 1.35 1.00
N ALA A 121 -10.62 1.80 -0.25
CA ALA A 121 -10.75 3.21 -0.60
C ALA A 121 -12.19 3.73 -0.42
N VAL A 122 -13.19 2.98 -0.88
CA VAL A 122 -14.61 3.35 -0.76
C VAL A 122 -15.00 3.50 0.71
N TYR A 123 -14.71 2.49 1.53
CA TYR A 123 -15.16 2.49 2.92
C TYR A 123 -14.34 3.42 3.80
N ALA A 124 -13.01 3.53 3.60
CA ALA A 124 -12.20 4.52 4.31
C ALA A 124 -12.62 5.96 3.98
N ALA A 125 -12.90 6.26 2.71
CA ALA A 125 -13.37 7.59 2.30
C ALA A 125 -14.68 7.97 3.00
N ARG A 126 -15.62 7.03 3.18
CA ARG A 126 -16.89 7.28 3.90
C ARG A 126 -16.64 7.69 5.37
N HIS A 127 -15.66 7.10 6.05
CA HIS A 127 -15.25 7.55 7.38
C HIS A 127 -14.60 8.93 7.32
N MET A 128 -13.64 9.12 6.39
CA MET A 128 -12.86 10.36 6.25
C MET A 128 -13.73 11.58 5.92
N MET A 129 -14.81 11.41 5.16
CA MET A 129 -15.74 12.51 4.83
C MET A 129 -16.31 13.23 6.05
N ASN A 130 -16.33 12.58 7.21
CA ASN A 130 -16.82 13.15 8.47
C ASN A 130 -15.71 13.89 9.25
N ASN A 131 -14.46 13.84 8.81
CA ASN A 131 -13.36 14.50 9.49
C ASN A 131 -13.43 16.02 9.34
N PRO A 132 -12.94 16.78 10.32
CA PRO A 132 -12.88 18.23 10.24
C PRO A 132 -11.75 18.73 9.33
N GLY A 133 -11.86 19.99 8.92
CA GLY A 133 -10.84 20.67 8.13
C GLY A 133 -11.01 20.54 6.62
N ASN A 134 -10.13 21.20 5.88
CA ASN A 134 -10.14 21.18 4.42
C ASN A 134 -9.56 19.89 3.84
N THR A 135 -8.50 19.37 4.46
CA THR A 135 -7.95 18.05 4.15
C THR A 135 -8.47 17.04 5.18
N LYS A 136 -9.39 16.20 4.73
CA LYS A 136 -10.11 15.25 5.58
C LYS A 136 -9.45 13.89 5.67
N GLY A 137 -8.62 13.52 4.68
CA GLY A 137 -7.90 12.27 4.72
C GLY A 137 -6.99 12.04 3.52
N HIS A 138 -6.15 10.99 3.64
CA HIS A 138 -5.28 10.53 2.57
C HIS A 138 -5.43 9.04 2.38
N ILE A 139 -5.48 8.62 1.13
CA ILE A 139 -5.48 7.22 0.71
C ILE A 139 -4.24 6.98 -0.13
N ILE A 140 -3.41 6.04 0.31
CA ILE A 140 -2.23 5.57 -0.43
C ILE A 140 -2.48 4.15 -0.90
N MET A 141 -2.46 3.96 -2.22
CA MET A 141 -2.55 2.65 -2.87
C MET A 141 -1.17 2.16 -3.29
N CYS A 142 -0.98 0.85 -3.36
CA CYS A 142 0.27 0.25 -3.82
C CYS A 142 0.06 -0.48 -5.15
N SER A 143 0.73 0.01 -6.18
CA SER A 143 0.77 -0.58 -7.51
C SER A 143 2.11 -1.32 -7.74
N ASP A 144 2.55 -1.36 -8.99
CA ASP A 144 3.81 -1.91 -9.45
C ASP A 144 4.43 -0.97 -10.48
N THR A 145 5.74 -0.84 -10.46
CA THR A 145 6.49 0.06 -11.37
C THR A 145 6.23 -0.24 -12.85
N SER A 146 5.96 -1.50 -13.18
CA SER A 146 5.74 -1.95 -14.56
C SER A 146 4.29 -1.88 -15.01
N ALA A 147 3.37 -1.60 -14.08
CA ALA A 147 1.94 -1.66 -14.34
C ALA A 147 1.47 -0.63 -15.36
N GLY A 148 0.92 -1.12 -16.48
CA GLY A 148 0.35 -0.29 -17.53
C GLY A 148 1.36 0.23 -18.57
N GLU A 149 2.66 0.02 -18.39
CA GLU A 149 3.68 0.56 -19.31
C GLU A 149 4.66 -0.53 -19.83
N THR A 150 5.21 -1.35 -18.92
CA THR A 150 6.25 -2.32 -19.28
C THR A 150 5.79 -3.74 -18.97
N PRO A 151 5.21 -4.48 -19.93
CA PRO A 151 4.74 -5.84 -19.67
C PRO A 151 5.91 -6.80 -19.42
N HIS A 152 5.71 -7.73 -18.50
CA HIS A 152 6.65 -8.82 -18.22
C HIS A 152 6.01 -10.17 -18.49
N LEU A 153 6.81 -11.10 -19.03
CA LEU A 153 6.36 -12.48 -19.26
C LEU A 153 5.92 -13.13 -17.93
N ASN A 154 4.82 -13.85 -18.00
CA ASN A 154 4.23 -14.63 -16.88
C ASN A 154 3.59 -13.78 -15.76
N TYR A 155 3.32 -12.49 -15.99
CA TYR A 155 2.68 -11.62 -15.01
C TYR A 155 1.44 -10.90 -15.56
N LEU A 156 0.84 -11.41 -16.65
CA LEU A 156 -0.27 -10.74 -17.33
C LEU A 156 -1.43 -10.40 -16.38
N PRO A 157 -2.02 -11.34 -15.61
CA PRO A 157 -3.13 -10.98 -14.71
C PRO A 157 -2.70 -10.00 -13.60
N HIS A 158 -1.52 -10.22 -13.01
CA HIS A 158 -0.98 -9.34 -11.96
C HIS A 158 -0.81 -7.90 -12.46
N LEU A 159 -0.10 -7.69 -13.57
CA LEU A 159 0.14 -6.35 -14.11
C LEU A 159 -1.14 -5.67 -14.58
N THR A 160 -2.13 -6.44 -15.06
CA THR A 160 -3.46 -5.92 -15.39
C THR A 160 -4.17 -5.39 -14.13
N ALA A 161 -4.14 -6.16 -13.04
CA ALA A 161 -4.71 -5.73 -11.76
C ALA A 161 -4.01 -4.46 -11.22
N LYS A 162 -2.67 -4.40 -11.31
CA LYS A 162 -1.90 -3.22 -10.87
C LYS A 162 -2.12 -2.00 -11.78
N ALA A 163 -2.33 -2.19 -13.08
CA ALA A 163 -2.74 -1.12 -13.99
C ALA A 163 -4.13 -0.56 -13.61
N ALA A 164 -5.06 -1.44 -13.21
CA ALA A 164 -6.34 -1.01 -12.68
C ALA A 164 -6.18 -0.18 -11.39
N VAL A 165 -5.26 -0.55 -10.48
CA VAL A 165 -4.96 0.24 -9.28
C VAL A 165 -4.43 1.63 -9.64
N ASN A 166 -3.54 1.76 -10.65
CA ASN A 166 -3.05 3.06 -11.13
C ASN A 166 -4.18 3.95 -11.63
N PHE A 167 -5.11 3.38 -12.38
CA PHE A 167 -6.27 4.14 -12.86
C PHE A 167 -7.22 4.50 -11.72
N MET A 168 -7.50 3.56 -10.80
CA MET A 168 -8.35 3.82 -9.62
C MET A 168 -7.81 4.94 -8.75
N GLY A 169 -6.49 5.02 -8.54
CA GLY A 169 -5.87 6.12 -7.78
C GLY A 169 -6.25 7.48 -8.34
N ARG A 170 -6.19 7.66 -9.67
CA ARG A 170 -6.61 8.89 -10.35
C ARG A 170 -8.12 9.13 -10.30
N ALA A 171 -8.90 8.06 -10.52
CA ALA A 171 -10.35 8.14 -10.50
C ALA A 171 -10.87 8.53 -9.11
N PHE A 172 -10.40 7.88 -8.05
CA PHE A 172 -10.75 8.24 -6.68
C PHE A 172 -10.27 9.64 -6.29
N ALA A 173 -9.08 10.05 -6.75
CA ALA A 173 -8.60 11.41 -6.51
C ALA A 173 -9.55 12.47 -7.06
N LEU A 174 -10.09 12.25 -8.27
CA LEU A 174 -11.07 13.14 -8.88
C LEU A 174 -12.42 13.10 -8.14
N GLU A 175 -12.95 11.91 -7.87
CA GLU A 175 -14.24 11.71 -7.20
C GLU A 175 -14.26 12.28 -5.77
N LEU A 176 -13.13 12.19 -5.04
CA LEU A 176 -13.04 12.56 -3.64
C LEU A 176 -12.47 13.97 -3.39
N ALA A 177 -12.04 14.67 -4.45
CA ALA A 177 -11.44 16.02 -4.36
C ALA A 177 -12.36 17.03 -3.65
N SER A 178 -13.64 17.07 -3.99
CA SER A 178 -14.62 17.97 -3.36
C SER A 178 -14.88 17.64 -1.88
N SER A 179 -14.57 16.41 -1.47
CA SER A 179 -14.65 15.97 -0.07
C SER A 179 -13.37 16.24 0.72
N GLY A 180 -12.32 16.81 0.11
CA GLY A 180 -11.05 17.08 0.77
C GLY A 180 -10.23 15.82 1.09
N ILE A 181 -10.39 14.74 0.32
CA ILE A 181 -9.64 13.50 0.48
C ILE A 181 -8.66 13.37 -0.68
N LEU A 182 -7.37 13.22 -0.37
CA LEU A 182 -6.32 13.07 -1.35
C LEU A 182 -6.01 11.59 -1.58
N VAL A 183 -5.86 11.18 -2.83
CA VAL A 183 -5.57 9.79 -3.19
C VAL A 183 -4.35 9.76 -4.08
N ASN A 184 -3.33 8.98 -3.68
CA ASN A 184 -2.13 8.78 -4.47
C ASN A 184 -1.75 7.30 -4.49
N THR A 185 -0.96 6.92 -5.47
CA THR A 185 -0.47 5.56 -5.65
C THR A 185 1.06 5.56 -5.58
N ILE A 186 1.64 4.63 -4.85
CA ILE A 186 3.06 4.33 -4.93
C ILE A 186 3.28 3.14 -5.85
N ALA A 187 4.37 3.13 -6.60
CA ALA A 187 4.73 2.05 -7.50
C ALA A 187 6.19 1.62 -7.24
N PRO A 188 6.39 0.67 -6.30
CA PRO A 188 7.70 0.15 -5.96
C PRO A 188 8.31 -0.66 -7.10
N GLY A 189 9.63 -0.58 -7.24
CA GLY A 189 10.44 -1.53 -7.99
C GLY A 189 10.90 -2.71 -7.13
N PRO A 190 12.01 -3.36 -7.50
CA PRO A 190 12.63 -4.42 -6.71
C PRO A 190 13.10 -3.88 -5.35
N THR A 191 12.32 -4.11 -4.30
CA THR A 191 12.51 -3.48 -2.98
C THR A 191 12.98 -4.47 -1.93
N VAL A 192 12.29 -5.59 -1.76
CA VAL A 192 12.60 -6.59 -0.76
C VAL A 192 12.67 -7.97 -1.42
N LYS A 193 13.83 -8.60 -1.32
CA LYS A 193 14.07 -9.93 -1.89
C LYS A 193 13.02 -10.94 -1.39
N PRO A 194 12.34 -11.68 -2.28
CA PRO A 194 11.43 -12.75 -1.88
C PRO A 194 12.16 -13.83 -1.07
N PRO A 195 11.55 -14.40 0.00
CA PRO A 195 12.21 -15.41 0.83
C PRO A 195 12.71 -16.65 0.09
N ARG A 196 12.03 -17.02 -1.02
CA ARG A 196 12.38 -18.20 -1.83
C ARG A 196 13.43 -17.94 -2.90
N MET A 197 13.92 -16.70 -3.03
CA MET A 197 14.94 -16.31 -3.99
C MET A 197 16.29 -16.19 -3.29
N ASP A 198 17.34 -16.80 -3.84
CA ASP A 198 18.70 -16.61 -3.34
C ASP A 198 19.24 -15.21 -3.69
N GLN A 199 20.30 -14.80 -3.02
CA GLN A 199 20.86 -13.45 -3.14
C GLN A 199 21.47 -13.21 -4.53
N GLU A 200 22.19 -14.19 -5.07
CA GLU A 200 22.83 -14.07 -6.38
C GLU A 200 21.79 -13.90 -7.51
N THR A 201 20.71 -14.70 -7.47
CA THR A 201 19.59 -14.58 -8.41
C THR A 201 18.90 -13.21 -8.29
N TRP A 202 18.70 -12.72 -7.06
CA TRP A 202 18.13 -11.41 -6.82
C TRP A 202 18.99 -10.29 -7.42
N GLU A 203 20.26 -10.27 -7.10
CA GLU A 203 21.20 -9.26 -7.60
C GLU A 203 21.30 -9.31 -9.13
N ARG A 204 21.70 -10.45 -9.70
CA ARG A 204 21.98 -10.59 -11.13
C ARG A 204 20.76 -10.44 -12.04
N ASN A 205 19.60 -10.94 -11.61
CA ASN A 205 18.42 -10.99 -12.48
C ASN A 205 17.49 -9.78 -12.33
N LEU A 206 17.61 -9.05 -11.23
CA LEU A 206 16.74 -7.92 -10.93
C LEU A 206 17.53 -6.64 -10.68
N ILE A 207 18.43 -6.62 -9.70
CA ILE A 207 19.09 -5.38 -9.26
C ILE A 207 20.08 -4.87 -10.32
N ASP A 208 20.96 -5.73 -10.84
CA ASP A 208 21.94 -5.34 -11.86
C ASP A 208 21.30 -4.87 -13.18
N LYS A 209 20.02 -5.18 -13.39
CA LYS A 209 19.25 -4.79 -14.55
C LYS A 209 18.49 -3.47 -14.38
N THR A 210 18.46 -2.92 -13.18
CA THR A 210 17.93 -1.57 -12.99
C THR A 210 18.96 -0.53 -13.43
N PRO A 211 18.54 0.60 -14.00
CA PRO A 211 19.47 1.67 -14.40
C PRO A 211 20.41 2.13 -13.29
N LEU A 212 19.93 2.24 -12.05
CA LEU A 212 20.76 2.65 -10.92
C LEU A 212 21.51 1.50 -10.23
N LYS A 213 21.31 0.25 -10.64
CA LYS A 213 21.97 -0.96 -10.11
C LYS A 213 21.90 -1.05 -8.57
N ARG A 214 20.72 -0.76 -8.02
CA ARG A 214 20.46 -0.85 -6.59
C ARG A 214 19.01 -1.24 -6.32
N GLU A 215 18.75 -1.79 -5.15
CA GLU A 215 17.39 -2.01 -4.67
C GLU A 215 16.63 -0.69 -4.52
N SER A 216 15.32 -0.74 -4.70
CA SER A 216 14.44 0.36 -4.31
C SER A 216 14.34 0.36 -2.79
N SER A 217 14.67 1.47 -2.14
CA SER A 217 14.71 1.53 -0.69
C SER A 217 13.32 1.48 -0.06
N SER A 218 13.12 0.59 0.90
CA SER A 218 11.90 0.53 1.71
C SER A 218 11.72 1.80 2.54
N GLU A 219 12.83 2.37 3.01
CA GLU A 219 12.89 3.61 3.78
C GLU A 219 12.48 4.81 2.92
N GLU A 220 12.99 4.92 1.68
CA GLU A 220 12.59 5.98 0.76
C GLU A 220 11.09 5.89 0.40
N ILE A 221 10.55 4.68 0.26
CA ILE A 221 9.10 4.47 0.06
C ILE A 221 8.33 4.96 1.27
N ALA A 222 8.76 4.61 2.48
CA ALA A 222 8.11 5.06 3.71
C ALA A 222 8.18 6.59 3.87
N ASP A 223 9.32 7.22 3.55
CA ASP A 223 9.48 8.68 3.57
C ASP A 223 8.63 9.38 2.50
N LEU A 224 8.49 8.78 1.31
CA LEU A 224 7.56 9.25 0.30
C LEU A 224 6.11 9.20 0.80
N ILE A 225 5.70 8.09 1.43
CA ILE A 225 4.36 7.97 2.03
C ILE A 225 4.16 9.10 3.05
N LEU A 226 5.08 9.31 3.98
CA LEU A 226 4.99 10.41 4.95
C LEU A 226 4.88 11.78 4.28
N THR A 227 5.63 12.00 3.20
CA THR A 227 5.56 13.25 2.41
C THR A 227 4.17 13.45 1.82
N LEU A 228 3.58 12.40 1.25
CA LEU A 228 2.22 12.42 0.72
C LEU A 228 1.18 12.67 1.81
N LEU A 229 1.31 12.03 2.98
CA LEU A 229 0.39 12.23 4.11
C LEU A 229 0.46 13.65 4.71
N ARG A 230 1.58 14.35 4.54
CA ARG A 230 1.73 15.77 4.94
C ARG A 230 1.26 16.76 3.89
N SER A 231 1.11 16.31 2.64
CA SER A 231 0.70 17.17 1.52
C SER A 231 -0.77 17.57 1.65
N GLU A 232 -1.10 18.75 1.14
CA GLU A 232 -2.48 19.24 1.03
C GLU A 232 -2.86 19.49 -0.44
N THR A 233 -1.95 19.19 -1.38
CA THR A 233 -2.13 19.52 -2.80
C THR A 233 -1.67 18.42 -3.76
N ILE A 234 -1.00 17.36 -3.29
CA ILE A 234 -0.60 16.24 -4.15
C ILE A 234 -1.71 15.20 -4.13
N THR A 235 -2.38 15.01 -5.26
CA THR A 235 -3.44 14.01 -5.43
C THR A 235 -3.50 13.51 -6.87
N GLY A 236 -3.88 12.26 -7.06
CA GLY A 236 -4.02 11.64 -8.38
C GLY A 236 -2.71 11.15 -8.99
N GLU A 237 -1.61 11.19 -8.24
CA GLU A 237 -0.29 10.80 -8.74
C GLU A 237 0.01 9.31 -8.52
N THR A 238 0.73 8.72 -9.47
CA THR A 238 1.41 7.43 -9.31
C THR A 238 2.91 7.69 -9.28
N ILE A 239 3.52 7.52 -8.11
CA ILE A 239 4.93 7.85 -7.90
C ILE A 239 5.76 6.57 -7.78
N ARG A 240 6.75 6.44 -8.66
CA ARG A 240 7.68 5.31 -8.71
C ARG A 240 8.85 5.52 -7.74
N VAL A 241 9.19 4.45 -7.03
CA VAL A 241 10.45 4.31 -6.29
C VAL A 241 11.06 2.98 -6.74
N ASP A 242 11.84 2.99 -7.81
CA ASP A 242 12.13 1.78 -8.57
C ASP A 242 13.54 1.70 -9.19
N SER A 243 14.45 2.55 -8.76
CA SER A 243 15.82 2.63 -9.28
C SER A 243 15.90 2.79 -10.81
N GLY A 244 14.85 3.39 -11.41
CA GLY A 244 14.72 3.59 -12.85
C GLY A 244 14.24 2.35 -13.62
N ASN A 245 13.78 1.29 -12.94
CA ASN A 245 13.38 0.02 -13.56
C ASN A 245 12.34 0.18 -14.69
N HIS A 246 11.44 1.17 -14.58
CA HIS A 246 10.42 1.48 -15.59
C HIS A 246 11.00 2.02 -16.91
N LEU A 247 12.23 2.55 -16.91
CA LEU A 247 12.88 3.09 -18.11
C LEU A 247 13.40 1.99 -19.04
N GLY A 248 13.43 0.74 -18.58
CA GLY A 248 13.97 -0.40 -19.28
C GLY A 248 15.21 -0.98 -18.61
N LYS A 249 15.71 -2.08 -19.19
CA LYS A 249 16.90 -2.78 -18.68
C LYS A 249 18.15 -2.21 -19.35
N VAL A 250 19.19 -2.07 -18.58
CA VAL A 250 20.53 -1.68 -19.05
C VAL A 250 21.41 -2.91 -19.21
#